data_7331d8cf9f4e92c289503bfbeb2023a1
#
_entry.id   7331d8cf9f4e92c289503bfbeb2023a1
#
_cell.length_a   1.000
_cell.length_b   1.000
_cell.length_c   1.000
_cell.angle_alpha   90.00
_cell.angle_beta   90.00
_cell.angle_gamma   90.00
#
_symmetry.space_group_name_H-M   'P 1'
#
loop_
_entity.id
_entity.type
_entity.pdbx_description
1 polymer ?
#
loop_
_entity_poly.entity_id
_entity_poly.type
_entity_poly.pdbx_seq_one_letter_code
_entity_poly.pdbx_strand_id
1 'polypeptide(L)'
;MAGIEHDRITAAVSREEDRAIDRAIRPKTLKDYVGQPVVKEQMRIFVTAARNRREALDHVLIFGPPGLGKTTLAHIIANEMGVNLRLTAGPVLERPGDLAAILTNLEPNDVLFVDEIHRLSPVVEEVLYPAMEDFQLDIMIGEGPAARSIKLDLPPFTLVGATTRAGLLTSPLRDRFGIVQRLEFYSVEELEAIAHRSAGIFNLPIEAAGAKQIARRARGTPRIVNRLLRRVRDFAEVQADGVVTEAVAVSAMDMLEVDPNGFDAMDRRLLQTIIEKFDGGPVGIDSLAAAVSEERGTIEDVLEPYLIQQGFMMRTARGRVATRNAYLHFGLSPPARDPVPELPLFDRS
;
A
#
# COMPACT_ATOMS: atom_id res chain seq x y z
N MET A 1 -19.12 9.99 -11.42
CA MET A 1 -18.51 8.91 -12.19
C MET A 1 -17.33 8.37 -11.39
N ALA A 2 -17.61 7.54 -10.39
CA ALA A 2 -16.61 6.89 -9.54
C ALA A 2 -16.66 5.37 -9.85
N GLY A 3 -16.24 4.96 -11.04
CA GLY A 3 -16.59 3.62 -11.49
C GLY A 3 -15.45 2.74 -11.95
N ILE A 4 -14.40 3.27 -12.51
CA ILE A 4 -13.42 2.45 -13.24
C ILE A 4 -12.29 1.93 -12.32
N GLU A 5 -11.91 2.70 -11.30
CA GLU A 5 -10.83 2.31 -10.37
C GLU A 5 -11.21 1.09 -9.51
N HIS A 6 -12.50 0.97 -9.15
CA HIS A 6 -12.99 -0.17 -8.38
C HIS A 6 -13.08 -1.48 -9.18
N ASP A 7 -13.14 -1.40 -10.51
CA ASP A 7 -13.32 -2.60 -11.34
C ASP A 7 -12.02 -3.26 -11.81
N ARG A 8 -10.87 -2.59 -11.68
CA ARG A 8 -9.58 -3.16 -12.11
C ARG A 8 -9.13 -4.25 -11.17
N ILE A 9 -8.92 -5.47 -11.71
CA ILE A 9 -8.48 -6.62 -10.92
C ILE A 9 -7.07 -6.46 -10.37
N THR A 10 -6.22 -5.74 -11.07
CA THR A 10 -4.82 -5.47 -10.70
C THR A 10 -4.65 -4.19 -9.88
N ALA A 11 -5.73 -3.46 -9.58
CA ALA A 11 -5.65 -2.29 -8.72
C ALA A 11 -5.33 -2.69 -7.28
N ALA A 12 -4.37 -2.03 -6.66
CA ALA A 12 -4.00 -2.30 -5.27
C ALA A 12 -4.98 -1.68 -4.24
N VAL A 13 -6.02 -0.98 -4.71
CA VAL A 13 -7.08 -0.40 -3.87
C VAL A 13 -8.02 -1.48 -3.33
N SER A 14 -8.46 -1.35 -2.07
CA SER A 14 -9.35 -2.33 -1.42
C SER A 14 -10.79 -2.18 -1.90
N ARG A 15 -11.41 -3.28 -2.34
CA ARG A 15 -12.85 -3.37 -2.62
C ARG A 15 -13.60 -3.82 -1.37
N GLU A 16 -14.90 -3.55 -1.30
CA GLU A 16 -15.73 -4.04 -0.19
C GLU A 16 -15.75 -5.57 -0.09
N GLU A 17 -15.85 -6.25 -1.23
CA GLU A 17 -15.82 -7.71 -1.34
C GLU A 17 -14.49 -8.31 -0.83
N ASP A 18 -13.38 -7.57 -0.99
CA ASP A 18 -12.06 -8.02 -0.54
C ASP A 18 -11.93 -8.00 0.99
N ARG A 19 -12.64 -7.09 1.68
CA ARG A 19 -12.46 -6.86 3.13
C ARG A 19 -12.75 -8.07 4.00
N ALA A 20 -13.81 -8.81 3.69
CA ALA A 20 -14.17 -9.99 4.47
C ALA A 20 -13.14 -11.12 4.30
N ILE A 21 -12.71 -11.33 3.05
CA ILE A 21 -11.75 -12.38 2.70
C ILE A 21 -10.35 -11.99 3.15
N ASP A 22 -9.94 -10.74 2.95
CA ASP A 22 -8.67 -10.23 3.45
C ASP A 22 -8.53 -10.43 4.97
N ARG A 23 -9.63 -10.34 5.73
CA ARG A 23 -9.63 -10.65 7.16
C ARG A 23 -9.35 -12.12 7.44
N ALA A 24 -9.94 -13.03 6.66
CA ALA A 24 -9.80 -14.48 6.85
C ALA A 24 -8.38 -14.96 6.54
N ILE A 25 -7.76 -14.44 5.48
CA ILE A 25 -6.41 -14.84 5.03
C ILE A 25 -5.28 -14.03 5.67
N ARG A 26 -5.61 -12.97 6.42
CA ARG A 26 -4.61 -12.09 7.04
C ARG A 26 -3.72 -12.87 8.02
N PRO A 27 -2.38 -12.78 7.90
CA PRO A 27 -1.48 -13.35 8.91
C PRO A 27 -1.72 -12.67 10.26
N LYS A 28 -1.72 -13.48 11.33
CA LYS A 28 -1.99 -13.01 12.69
C LYS A 28 -0.70 -12.78 13.49
N THR A 29 0.39 -13.40 13.11
CA THR A 29 1.68 -13.33 13.81
C THR A 29 2.80 -12.92 12.87
N LEU A 30 3.93 -12.46 13.42
CA LEU A 30 5.14 -12.22 12.64
C LEU A 30 5.66 -13.50 11.97
N LYS A 31 5.41 -14.67 12.57
CA LYS A 31 5.80 -15.95 11.98
C LYS A 31 5.07 -16.22 10.68
N ASP A 32 3.77 -15.90 10.61
CA ASP A 32 2.91 -16.12 9.45
C ASP A 32 3.09 -15.02 8.38
N TYR A 33 3.76 -13.92 8.74
CA TYR A 33 4.00 -12.79 7.86
C TYR A 33 5.12 -13.13 6.88
N VAL A 34 4.77 -13.33 5.62
CA VAL A 34 5.72 -13.62 4.53
C VAL A 34 6.32 -12.33 4.00
N GLY A 35 7.60 -12.37 3.66
CA GLY A 35 8.32 -11.25 3.07
C GLY A 35 8.75 -10.17 4.08
N GLN A 36 9.25 -9.06 3.56
CA GLN A 36 9.72 -7.91 4.34
C GLN A 36 10.73 -8.29 5.45
N PRO A 37 11.82 -9.01 5.16
CA PRO A 37 12.65 -9.65 6.19
C PRO A 37 13.24 -8.65 7.19
N VAL A 38 13.66 -7.47 6.74
CA VAL A 38 14.22 -6.42 7.60
C VAL A 38 13.15 -5.87 8.54
N VAL A 39 11.99 -5.51 8.02
CA VAL A 39 10.85 -5.01 8.81
C VAL A 39 10.42 -6.04 9.85
N LYS A 40 10.31 -7.29 9.42
CA LYS A 40 9.91 -8.41 10.27
C LYS A 40 10.88 -8.60 11.44
N GLU A 41 12.19 -8.59 11.19
CA GLU A 41 13.20 -8.78 12.23
C GLU A 41 13.25 -7.59 13.20
N GLN A 42 13.20 -6.37 12.71
CA GLN A 42 13.13 -5.17 13.54
C GLN A 42 11.88 -5.17 14.43
N MET A 43 10.72 -5.43 13.85
CA MET A 43 9.47 -5.48 14.61
C MET A 43 9.48 -6.61 15.64
N ARG A 44 10.06 -7.77 15.33
CA ARG A 44 10.23 -8.86 16.29
C ARG A 44 11.03 -8.41 17.52
N ILE A 45 12.13 -7.69 17.31
CA ILE A 45 12.97 -7.18 18.40
C ILE A 45 12.19 -6.14 19.24
N PHE A 46 11.60 -5.12 18.59
CA PHE A 46 10.94 -4.02 19.29
C PHE A 46 9.72 -4.50 20.06
N VAL A 47 8.86 -5.30 19.47
CA VAL A 47 7.67 -5.87 20.10
C VAL A 47 8.07 -6.78 21.28
N THR A 48 9.09 -7.64 21.12
CA THR A 48 9.55 -8.49 22.20
C THR A 48 10.11 -7.68 23.38
N ALA A 49 10.86 -6.62 23.09
CA ALA A 49 11.43 -5.74 24.13
C ALA A 49 10.32 -5.01 24.90
N ALA A 50 9.35 -4.38 24.20
CA ALA A 50 8.23 -3.69 24.82
C ALA A 50 7.39 -4.64 25.70
N ARG A 51 7.07 -5.83 25.20
CA ARG A 51 6.38 -6.88 25.98
C ARG A 51 7.10 -7.28 27.25
N ASN A 52 8.43 -7.49 27.16
CA ASN A 52 9.21 -7.88 28.32
C ASN A 52 9.22 -6.81 29.41
N ARG A 53 9.20 -5.53 29.01
CA ARG A 53 9.11 -4.41 29.93
C ARG A 53 7.68 -4.09 30.39
N ARG A 54 6.65 -4.70 29.73
CA ARG A 54 5.23 -4.42 29.93
C ARG A 54 4.86 -2.94 29.66
N GLU A 55 5.48 -2.37 28.66
CA GLU A 55 5.29 -1.00 28.21
C GLU A 55 4.58 -0.96 26.86
N ALA A 56 3.98 0.18 26.52
CA ALA A 56 3.54 0.44 25.16
C ALA A 56 4.75 0.39 24.20
N LEU A 57 4.53 -0.08 22.97
CA LEU A 57 5.54 0.04 21.93
C LEU A 57 5.66 1.51 21.52
N ASP A 58 6.87 1.94 21.16
CA ASP A 58 7.05 3.27 20.55
C ASP A 58 6.12 3.45 19.36
N HIS A 59 5.73 4.68 19.07
CA HIS A 59 4.86 4.96 17.92
C HIS A 59 5.51 4.55 16.61
N VAL A 60 4.72 3.90 15.75
CA VAL A 60 5.20 3.27 14.49
C VAL A 60 4.62 3.99 13.28
N LEU A 61 5.46 4.46 12.37
CA LEU A 61 5.07 4.92 11.05
C LEU A 61 5.34 3.83 10.03
N ILE A 62 4.29 3.39 9.31
CA ILE A 62 4.41 2.40 8.23
C ILE A 62 4.06 3.08 6.91
N PHE A 63 4.98 3.12 5.97
CA PHE A 63 4.73 3.73 4.68
C PHE A 63 5.14 2.84 3.50
N GLY A 64 4.56 3.10 2.35
CA GLY A 64 4.80 2.35 1.12
C GLY A 64 3.56 2.27 0.24
N PRO A 65 3.70 1.76 -0.99
CA PRO A 65 2.60 1.58 -1.94
C PRO A 65 1.36 0.91 -1.34
N PRO A 66 0.17 1.09 -1.94
CA PRO A 66 -1.04 0.44 -1.46
C PRO A 66 -0.95 -1.09 -1.61
N GLY A 67 -1.65 -1.83 -0.77
CA GLY A 67 -1.76 -3.29 -0.87
C GLY A 67 -0.58 -4.11 -0.33
N LEU A 68 0.47 -3.48 0.21
CA LEU A 68 1.66 -4.16 0.73
C LEU A 68 1.53 -4.70 2.16
N GLY A 69 0.40 -4.47 2.84
CA GLY A 69 0.14 -5.05 4.16
C GLY A 69 0.36 -4.10 5.34
N LYS A 70 0.30 -2.76 5.17
CA LYS A 70 0.41 -1.78 6.27
C LYS A 70 -0.57 -2.07 7.41
N THR A 71 -1.85 -2.21 7.09
CA THR A 71 -2.89 -2.58 8.05
C THR A 71 -2.67 -3.96 8.66
N THR A 72 -2.14 -4.90 7.87
CA THR A 72 -1.80 -6.25 8.36
C THR A 72 -0.71 -6.20 9.42
N LEU A 73 0.33 -5.40 9.21
CA LEU A 73 1.40 -5.24 10.19
C LEU A 73 0.89 -4.62 11.50
N ALA A 74 -0.03 -3.65 11.44
CA ALA A 74 -0.68 -3.10 12.63
C ALA A 74 -1.47 -4.16 13.42
N HIS A 75 -2.21 -5.04 12.73
CA HIS A 75 -2.89 -6.17 13.38
C HIS A 75 -1.89 -7.14 14.03
N ILE A 76 -0.78 -7.41 13.38
CA ILE A 76 0.27 -8.28 13.93
C ILE A 76 0.89 -7.65 15.16
N ILE A 77 1.20 -6.35 15.13
CA ILE A 77 1.74 -5.62 16.30
C ILE A 77 0.82 -5.78 17.50
N ALA A 78 -0.47 -5.47 17.35
CA ALA A 78 -1.43 -5.58 18.44
C ALA A 78 -1.55 -7.03 18.96
N ASN A 79 -1.61 -8.00 18.07
CA ASN A 79 -1.67 -9.43 18.42
C ASN A 79 -0.41 -9.90 19.17
N GLU A 80 0.77 -9.53 18.70
CA GLU A 80 2.04 -9.90 19.34
C GLU A 80 2.22 -9.18 20.69
N MET A 81 1.72 -7.96 20.83
CA MET A 81 1.68 -7.24 22.10
C MET A 81 0.62 -7.80 23.06
N GLY A 82 -0.41 -8.49 22.56
CA GLY A 82 -1.53 -9.04 23.34
C GLY A 82 -2.51 -7.96 23.81
N VAL A 83 -2.72 -6.92 22.99
CA VAL A 83 -3.56 -5.75 23.31
C VAL A 83 -4.63 -5.55 22.23
N ASN A 84 -5.58 -4.63 22.50
CA ASN A 84 -6.62 -4.30 21.54
C ASN A 84 -6.08 -3.43 20.40
N LEU A 85 -6.70 -3.56 19.23
CA LEU A 85 -6.46 -2.70 18.07
C LEU A 85 -7.69 -1.85 17.77
N ARG A 86 -7.54 -0.54 17.80
CA ARG A 86 -8.53 0.41 17.33
C ARG A 86 -8.14 0.89 15.93
N LEU A 87 -9.07 0.84 15.00
CA LEU A 87 -8.83 1.19 13.60
C LEU A 87 -9.59 2.46 13.25
N THR A 88 -8.89 3.42 12.65
CA THR A 88 -9.49 4.61 12.05
C THR A 88 -8.68 5.02 10.81
N ALA A 89 -9.04 6.12 10.19
CA ALA A 89 -8.34 6.68 9.03
C ALA A 89 -8.32 8.21 9.12
N GLY A 90 -7.28 8.84 8.55
CA GLY A 90 -7.16 10.29 8.52
C GLY A 90 -8.41 11.02 8.05
N PRO A 91 -9.04 10.62 6.92
CA PRO A 91 -10.26 11.26 6.43
C PRO A 91 -11.49 11.13 7.34
N VAL A 92 -11.49 10.21 8.29
CA VAL A 92 -12.61 10.02 9.26
C VAL A 92 -12.45 10.94 10.46
N LEU A 93 -11.21 11.36 10.76
CA LEU A 93 -10.89 12.25 11.85
C LEU A 93 -10.98 13.72 11.38
N GLU A 94 -12.19 14.22 11.26
CA GLU A 94 -12.43 15.59 10.75
C GLU A 94 -12.22 16.66 11.82
N ARG A 95 -12.53 16.32 13.06
CA ARG A 95 -12.51 17.27 14.20
C ARG A 95 -11.68 16.73 15.35
N PRO A 96 -11.09 17.62 16.19
CA PRO A 96 -10.40 17.21 17.41
C PRO A 96 -11.21 16.30 18.32
N GLY A 97 -12.52 16.51 18.42
CA GLY A 97 -13.42 15.67 19.21
C GLY A 97 -13.52 14.22 18.74
N ASP A 98 -13.37 13.95 17.45
CA ASP A 98 -13.40 12.60 16.89
C ASP A 98 -12.18 11.81 17.37
N LEU A 99 -11.01 12.45 17.35
CA LEU A 99 -9.77 11.87 17.87
C LEU A 99 -9.83 11.71 19.40
N ALA A 100 -10.31 12.73 20.13
CA ALA A 100 -10.46 12.68 21.57
C ALA A 100 -11.36 11.52 22.03
N ALA A 101 -12.48 11.30 21.34
CA ALA A 101 -13.39 10.19 21.61
C ALA A 101 -12.73 8.81 21.46
N ILE A 102 -11.81 8.65 20.50
CA ILE A 102 -11.07 7.41 20.34
C ILE A 102 -10.01 7.25 21.43
N LEU A 103 -9.20 8.29 21.66
CA LEU A 103 -8.08 8.26 22.63
C LEU A 103 -8.55 8.00 24.07
N THR A 104 -9.66 8.60 24.48
CA THR A 104 -10.22 8.41 25.84
C THR A 104 -10.82 7.02 26.08
N ASN A 105 -11.05 6.25 25.03
CA ASN A 105 -11.56 4.87 25.09
C ASN A 105 -10.46 3.81 24.90
N LEU A 106 -9.19 4.20 24.89
CA LEU A 106 -8.08 3.25 24.86
C LEU A 106 -7.81 2.68 26.25
N GLU A 107 -7.42 1.41 26.27
CA GLU A 107 -6.89 0.75 27.45
C GLU A 107 -5.34 0.84 27.45
N PRO A 108 -4.67 0.63 28.61
CA PRO A 108 -3.21 0.69 28.66
C PRO A 108 -2.55 -0.24 27.64
N ASN A 109 -1.60 0.33 26.89
CA ASN A 109 -0.81 -0.30 25.83
C ASN A 109 -1.60 -0.66 24.55
N ASP A 110 -2.87 -0.28 24.43
CA ASP A 110 -3.65 -0.47 23.21
C ASP A 110 -2.94 0.11 21.98
N VAL A 111 -3.24 -0.44 20.81
CA VAL A 111 -2.76 0.05 19.52
C VAL A 111 -3.86 0.85 18.84
N LEU A 112 -3.60 2.11 18.52
CA LEU A 112 -4.42 2.94 17.64
C LEU A 112 -3.80 2.94 16.25
N PHE A 113 -4.50 2.42 15.26
CA PHE A 113 -4.10 2.46 13.85
C PHE A 113 -4.85 3.57 13.11
N VAL A 114 -4.09 4.47 12.46
CA VAL A 114 -4.62 5.54 11.62
C VAL A 114 -4.15 5.33 10.18
N ASP A 115 -5.06 4.88 9.31
CA ASP A 115 -4.75 4.74 7.88
C ASP A 115 -4.78 6.12 7.19
N GLU A 116 -3.97 6.28 6.13
CA GLU A 116 -3.82 7.54 5.39
C GLU A 116 -3.60 8.75 6.32
N ILE A 117 -2.72 8.60 7.31
CA ILE A 117 -2.46 9.59 8.36
C ILE A 117 -2.03 10.96 7.81
N HIS A 118 -1.46 11.02 6.60
CA HIS A 118 -1.12 12.27 5.90
C HIS A 118 -2.34 13.11 5.52
N ARG A 119 -3.56 12.60 5.69
CA ARG A 119 -4.81 13.30 5.42
C ARG A 119 -5.47 13.87 6.68
N LEU A 120 -4.80 13.81 7.80
CA LEU A 120 -5.23 14.53 9.01
C LEU A 120 -5.25 16.04 8.74
N SER A 121 -6.25 16.72 9.30
CA SER A 121 -6.26 18.17 9.28
C SER A 121 -5.24 18.74 10.29
N PRO A 122 -4.65 19.92 10.06
CA PRO A 122 -3.69 20.50 10.97
C PRO A 122 -4.21 20.62 12.43
N VAL A 123 -5.50 20.91 12.59
CA VAL A 123 -6.12 21.05 13.91
C VAL A 123 -6.19 19.71 14.65
N VAL A 124 -6.38 18.62 13.94
CA VAL A 124 -6.35 17.26 14.52
C VAL A 124 -4.92 16.82 14.82
N GLU A 125 -3.95 17.17 13.97
CA GLU A 125 -2.54 16.92 14.23
C GLU A 125 -2.05 17.62 15.52
N GLU A 126 -2.44 18.88 15.74
CA GLU A 126 -2.08 19.63 16.95
C GLU A 126 -2.55 18.96 18.24
N VAL A 127 -3.72 18.32 18.22
CA VAL A 127 -4.23 17.54 19.36
C VAL A 127 -3.49 16.22 19.53
N LEU A 128 -3.02 15.64 18.41
CA LEU A 128 -2.32 14.37 18.44
C LEU A 128 -0.91 14.49 19.04
N TYR A 129 -0.24 15.65 18.92
CA TYR A 129 1.12 15.83 19.40
C TYR A 129 1.29 15.59 20.90
N PRO A 130 0.56 16.27 21.80
CA PRO A 130 0.68 16.02 23.24
C PRO A 130 0.19 14.62 23.62
N ALA A 131 -0.76 14.06 22.88
CA ALA A 131 -1.20 12.68 23.10
C ALA A 131 -0.09 11.67 22.82
N MET A 132 0.77 11.92 21.81
CA MET A 132 1.91 11.04 21.49
C MET A 132 3.10 11.25 22.43
N GLU A 133 3.39 12.49 22.85
CA GLU A 133 4.58 12.80 23.64
C GLU A 133 4.37 12.54 25.12
N ASP A 134 3.28 13.06 25.68
CA ASP A 134 3.03 13.12 27.13
C ASP A 134 1.85 12.25 27.58
N PHE A 135 1.17 11.54 26.64
CA PHE A 135 -0.08 10.85 26.90
C PHE A 135 -1.13 11.77 27.54
N GLN A 136 -1.22 12.98 27.03
CA GLN A 136 -2.16 14.01 27.51
C GLN A 136 -2.99 14.55 26.36
N LEU A 137 -4.23 14.87 26.63
CA LEU A 137 -5.17 15.47 25.71
C LEU A 137 -5.61 16.80 26.20
N ASP A 138 -5.38 17.87 25.44
CA ASP A 138 -5.87 19.20 25.75
C ASP A 138 -7.26 19.40 25.13
N ILE A 139 -8.28 19.52 25.96
CA ILE A 139 -9.67 19.72 25.54
C ILE A 139 -10.10 21.15 25.93
N MET A 140 -10.56 21.90 24.90
CA MET A 140 -11.19 23.21 25.15
C MET A 140 -12.67 23.01 25.52
N ILE A 141 -13.08 23.46 26.68
CA ILE A 141 -14.47 23.45 27.16
C ILE A 141 -15.01 24.86 27.19
N GLY A 142 -16.18 25.10 26.59
CA GLY A 142 -16.82 26.40 26.46
C GLY A 142 -16.47 27.12 25.18
N GLU A 143 -17.10 28.27 24.98
CA GLU A 143 -16.92 29.11 23.80
C GLU A 143 -16.50 30.52 24.17
N GLY A 144 -15.76 31.18 23.29
CA GLY A 144 -15.34 32.58 23.44
C GLY A 144 -14.36 32.79 24.60
N PRO A 145 -14.36 34.01 25.22
CA PRO A 145 -13.40 34.36 26.27
C PRO A 145 -13.50 33.55 27.56
N ALA A 146 -14.57 32.78 27.75
CA ALA A 146 -14.78 31.91 28.91
C ALA A 146 -14.32 30.45 28.65
N ALA A 147 -13.81 30.14 27.46
CA ALA A 147 -13.28 28.83 27.17
C ALA A 147 -12.09 28.48 28.07
N ARG A 148 -12.07 27.27 28.59
CA ARG A 148 -11.01 26.76 29.46
C ARG A 148 -10.41 25.51 28.83
N SER A 149 -9.08 25.41 28.85
CA SER A 149 -8.38 24.16 28.52
C SER A 149 -8.37 23.25 29.74
N ILE A 150 -8.77 22.00 29.54
CA ILE A 150 -8.63 20.93 30.53
C ILE A 150 -7.67 19.91 29.97
N LYS A 151 -6.65 19.55 30.73
CA LYS A 151 -5.75 18.45 30.42
C LYS A 151 -6.32 17.15 30.96
N LEU A 152 -6.42 16.18 30.11
CA LEU A 152 -6.87 14.83 30.42
C LEU A 152 -5.70 13.86 30.20
N ASP A 153 -5.34 13.13 31.26
CA ASP A 153 -4.33 12.07 31.13
C ASP A 153 -4.90 10.87 30.37
N LEU A 154 -4.13 10.35 29.43
CA LEU A 154 -4.42 9.17 28.65
C LEU A 154 -3.60 7.97 29.15
N PRO A 155 -4.12 6.75 29.06
CA PRO A 155 -3.27 5.59 29.25
C PRO A 155 -2.16 5.55 28.18
N PRO A 156 -0.95 5.06 28.48
CA PRO A 156 0.06 4.83 27.48
C PRO A 156 -0.49 3.96 26.34
N PHE A 157 -0.26 4.35 25.10
CA PHE A 157 -0.74 3.64 23.91
C PHE A 157 0.29 3.70 22.78
N THR A 158 0.14 2.84 21.80
CA THR A 158 0.96 2.86 20.58
C THR A 158 0.15 3.42 19.42
N LEU A 159 0.58 4.53 18.83
CA LEU A 159 0.06 4.98 17.55
C LEU A 159 0.79 4.25 16.41
N VAL A 160 0.04 3.62 15.53
CA VAL A 160 0.53 3.09 14.25
C VAL A 160 -0.06 3.91 13.12
N GLY A 161 0.72 4.84 12.59
CA GLY A 161 0.35 5.64 11.42
C GLY A 161 0.70 4.91 10.13
N ALA A 162 -0.23 4.86 9.18
CA ALA A 162 0.02 4.32 7.84
C ALA A 162 -0.20 5.37 6.76
N THR A 163 0.66 5.36 5.74
CA THR A 163 0.53 6.28 4.60
C THR A 163 1.09 5.68 3.32
N THR A 164 0.51 6.07 2.19
CA THR A 164 1.09 5.84 0.87
C THR A 164 2.05 6.96 0.45
N ARG A 165 1.94 8.14 1.08
CA ARG A 165 2.64 9.38 0.71
C ARG A 165 3.38 9.98 1.90
N ALA A 166 4.47 9.33 2.33
CA ALA A 166 5.26 9.79 3.48
C ALA A 166 5.79 11.24 3.35
N GLY A 167 6.01 11.71 2.12
CA GLY A 167 6.44 13.08 1.85
C GLY A 167 5.39 14.16 2.11
N LEU A 168 4.11 13.78 2.32
CA LEU A 168 3.04 14.72 2.67
C LEU A 168 2.83 14.86 4.19
N LEU A 169 3.51 14.04 5.00
CA LEU A 169 3.50 14.20 6.46
C LEU A 169 4.25 15.47 6.85
N THR A 170 3.69 16.19 7.80
CA THR A 170 4.40 17.30 8.42
C THR A 170 5.63 16.79 9.17
N SER A 171 6.72 17.58 9.20
CA SER A 171 7.91 17.19 9.95
C SER A 171 7.61 16.98 11.45
N PRO A 172 6.83 17.85 12.12
CA PRO A 172 6.48 17.64 13.52
C PRO A 172 5.79 16.31 13.81
N LEU A 173 4.86 15.87 12.94
CA LEU A 173 4.20 14.58 13.10
C LEU A 173 5.16 13.41 12.86
N ARG A 174 5.96 13.51 11.82
CA ARG A 174 6.90 12.43 11.46
C ARG A 174 7.96 12.19 12.52
N ASP A 175 8.48 13.25 13.12
CA ASP A 175 9.57 13.18 14.10
C ASP A 175 9.13 12.56 15.45
N ARG A 176 7.82 12.42 15.67
CA ARG A 176 7.23 11.76 16.84
C ARG A 176 7.12 10.23 16.71
N PHE A 177 7.41 9.69 15.54
CA PHE A 177 7.45 8.24 15.37
C PHE A 177 8.85 7.70 15.67
N GLY A 178 8.99 6.98 16.78
CA GLY A 178 10.24 6.33 17.17
C GLY A 178 10.64 5.17 16.28
N ILE A 179 9.65 4.54 15.61
CA ILE A 179 9.85 3.41 14.70
C ILE A 179 9.30 3.78 13.32
N VAL A 180 10.15 3.72 12.30
CA VAL A 180 9.75 4.03 10.91
C VAL A 180 10.01 2.81 10.03
N GLN A 181 8.95 2.28 9.40
CA GLN A 181 9.00 1.09 8.57
C GLN A 181 8.55 1.40 7.15
N ARG A 182 9.43 1.13 6.18
CA ARG A 182 9.10 1.21 4.76
C ARG A 182 8.78 -0.19 4.26
N LEU A 183 7.57 -0.38 3.72
CA LEU A 183 7.22 -1.60 3.00
C LEU A 183 7.60 -1.47 1.54
N GLU A 184 8.23 -2.51 1.01
CA GLU A 184 8.64 -2.60 -0.38
C GLU A 184 7.80 -3.62 -1.13
N PHE A 185 7.85 -3.56 -2.46
CA PHE A 185 7.20 -4.58 -3.28
C PHE A 185 7.83 -5.95 -2.99
N TYR A 186 6.99 -6.97 -3.01
CA TYR A 186 7.39 -8.35 -2.74
C TYR A 186 8.04 -8.98 -3.98
N SER A 187 8.98 -9.87 -3.76
CA SER A 187 9.54 -10.70 -4.84
C SER A 187 8.49 -11.71 -5.36
N VAL A 188 8.76 -12.30 -6.52
CA VAL A 188 7.89 -13.34 -7.06
C VAL A 188 7.82 -14.54 -6.13
N GLU A 189 8.93 -14.93 -5.53
CA GLU A 189 9.05 -16.06 -4.59
C GLU A 189 8.25 -15.82 -3.30
N GLU A 190 8.31 -14.60 -2.77
CA GLU A 190 7.50 -14.21 -1.61
C GLU A 190 6.00 -14.24 -1.94
N LEU A 191 5.61 -13.75 -3.13
CA LEU A 191 4.22 -13.77 -3.59
C LEU A 191 3.73 -15.19 -3.89
N GLU A 192 4.58 -16.07 -4.39
CA GLU A 192 4.28 -17.49 -4.57
C GLU A 192 3.99 -18.16 -3.22
N ALA A 193 4.81 -17.89 -2.20
CA ALA A 193 4.58 -18.37 -0.84
C ALA A 193 3.25 -17.84 -0.25
N ILE A 194 2.90 -16.58 -0.54
CA ILE A 194 1.61 -16.00 -0.15
C ILE A 194 0.45 -16.69 -0.88
N ALA A 195 0.59 -16.96 -2.19
CA ALA A 195 -0.41 -17.67 -2.97
C ALA A 195 -0.68 -19.07 -2.42
N HIS A 196 0.36 -19.84 -2.14
CA HIS A 196 0.25 -21.18 -1.53
C HIS A 196 -0.41 -21.13 -0.14
N ARG A 197 0.00 -20.18 0.71
CA ARG A 197 -0.62 -20.01 2.04
C ARG A 197 -2.10 -19.69 1.93
N SER A 198 -2.46 -18.77 1.04
CA SER A 198 -3.86 -18.35 0.84
C SER A 198 -4.70 -19.48 0.22
N ALA A 199 -4.14 -20.21 -0.74
CA ALA A 199 -4.79 -21.39 -1.32
C ALA A 199 -5.07 -22.47 -0.27
N GLY A 200 -4.13 -22.71 0.65
CA GLY A 200 -4.33 -23.63 1.78
C GLY A 200 -5.49 -23.21 2.69
N ILE A 201 -5.65 -21.92 2.96
CA ILE A 201 -6.78 -21.39 3.76
C ILE A 201 -8.12 -21.56 3.03
N PHE A 202 -8.12 -21.46 1.69
CA PHE A 202 -9.31 -21.68 0.85
C PHE A 202 -9.58 -23.14 0.55
N ASN A 203 -8.74 -24.08 1.00
CA ASN A 203 -8.76 -25.49 0.62
C ASN A 203 -8.69 -25.69 -0.92
N LEU A 204 -7.96 -24.82 -1.61
CA LEU A 204 -7.79 -24.81 -3.05
C LEU A 204 -6.51 -25.56 -3.44
N PRO A 205 -6.59 -26.69 -4.14
CA PRO A 205 -5.41 -27.36 -4.66
C PRO A 205 -4.72 -26.47 -5.70
N ILE A 206 -3.43 -26.21 -5.48
CA ILE A 206 -2.63 -25.37 -6.36
C ILE A 206 -1.24 -25.97 -6.57
N GLU A 207 -0.82 -26.08 -7.83
CA GLU A 207 0.54 -26.47 -8.19
C GLU A 207 1.51 -25.31 -8.10
N ALA A 208 2.79 -25.58 -7.86
CA ALA A 208 3.83 -24.55 -7.80
C ALA A 208 3.89 -23.71 -9.08
N ALA A 209 3.74 -24.32 -10.26
CA ALA A 209 3.73 -23.60 -11.53
C ALA A 209 2.52 -22.66 -11.65
N GLY A 210 1.33 -23.08 -11.21
CA GLY A 210 0.12 -22.24 -11.14
C GLY A 210 0.27 -21.07 -10.19
N ALA A 211 0.79 -21.30 -8.97
CA ALA A 211 1.08 -20.25 -7.99
C ALA A 211 2.08 -19.22 -8.54
N LYS A 212 3.12 -19.68 -9.24
CA LYS A 212 4.12 -18.82 -9.87
C LYS A 212 3.53 -17.94 -10.96
N GLN A 213 2.58 -18.44 -11.76
CA GLN A 213 1.89 -17.66 -12.78
C GLN A 213 1.05 -16.52 -12.16
N ILE A 214 0.39 -16.79 -11.02
CA ILE A 214 -0.34 -15.77 -10.24
C ILE A 214 0.63 -14.74 -9.65
N ALA A 215 1.70 -15.21 -9.00
CA ALA A 215 2.70 -14.36 -8.35
C ALA A 215 3.36 -13.37 -9.31
N ARG A 216 3.77 -13.82 -10.50
CA ARG A 216 4.38 -12.97 -11.54
C ARG A 216 3.48 -11.83 -11.98
N ARG A 217 2.16 -12.07 -12.06
CA ARG A 217 1.17 -11.08 -12.51
C ARG A 217 0.62 -10.21 -11.38
N ALA A 218 1.02 -10.49 -10.13
CA ALA A 218 0.51 -9.79 -8.95
C ALA A 218 1.21 -8.47 -8.63
N ARG A 219 2.10 -7.99 -9.49
CA ARG A 219 2.69 -6.63 -9.41
C ARG A 219 3.40 -6.35 -8.08
N GLY A 220 4.09 -7.33 -7.51
CA GLY A 220 4.76 -7.15 -6.22
C GLY A 220 3.82 -6.97 -5.02
N THR A 221 2.52 -7.27 -5.16
CA THR A 221 1.50 -6.85 -4.19
C THR A 221 0.70 -8.04 -3.64
N PRO A 222 0.76 -8.35 -2.34
CA PRO A 222 -0.01 -9.43 -1.71
C PRO A 222 -1.52 -9.35 -1.93
N ARG A 223 -2.10 -8.14 -1.91
CA ARG A 223 -3.53 -7.94 -2.15
C ARG A 223 -3.92 -8.40 -3.55
N ILE A 224 -3.09 -8.11 -4.55
CA ILE A 224 -3.35 -8.53 -5.95
C ILE A 224 -3.20 -10.04 -6.07
N VAL A 225 -2.19 -10.68 -5.43
CA VAL A 225 -2.09 -12.16 -5.38
C VAL A 225 -3.41 -12.76 -4.92
N ASN A 226 -3.92 -12.32 -3.79
CA ASN A 226 -5.13 -12.87 -3.20
C ASN A 226 -6.36 -12.64 -4.08
N ARG A 227 -6.43 -11.50 -4.76
CA ARG A 227 -7.52 -11.18 -5.69
C ARG A 227 -7.45 -12.05 -6.94
N LEU A 228 -6.27 -12.19 -7.55
CA LEU A 228 -6.07 -13.06 -8.71
C LEU A 228 -6.32 -14.52 -8.36
N LEU A 229 -5.81 -14.99 -7.21
CA LEU A 229 -6.03 -16.36 -6.74
C LEU A 229 -7.54 -16.71 -6.64
N ARG A 230 -8.36 -15.78 -6.16
CA ARG A 230 -9.82 -15.97 -6.11
C ARG A 230 -10.42 -16.14 -7.50
N ARG A 231 -10.05 -15.29 -8.45
CA ARG A 231 -10.57 -15.37 -9.82
C ARG A 231 -10.10 -16.63 -10.53
N VAL A 232 -8.85 -17.02 -10.29
CA VAL A 232 -8.32 -18.31 -10.80
C VAL A 232 -9.04 -19.49 -10.17
N ARG A 233 -9.38 -19.42 -8.88
CA ARG A 233 -10.22 -20.44 -8.22
C ARG A 233 -11.59 -20.56 -8.91
N ASP A 234 -12.29 -19.41 -9.08
CA ASP A 234 -13.60 -19.39 -9.72
C ASP A 234 -13.53 -20.00 -11.13
N PHE A 235 -12.46 -19.72 -11.88
CA PHE A 235 -12.22 -20.32 -13.19
C PHE A 235 -11.94 -21.82 -13.10
N ALA A 236 -11.11 -22.27 -12.16
CA ALA A 236 -10.76 -23.68 -11.97
C ALA A 236 -11.98 -24.53 -11.59
N GLU A 237 -12.86 -24.00 -10.75
CA GLU A 237 -14.10 -24.68 -10.33
C GLU A 237 -15.10 -24.83 -11.48
N VAL A 238 -15.14 -23.90 -12.43
CA VAL A 238 -16.16 -23.88 -13.51
C VAL A 238 -15.64 -24.48 -14.82
N GLN A 239 -14.37 -24.25 -15.14
CA GLN A 239 -13.78 -24.58 -16.45
C GLN A 239 -12.74 -25.72 -16.39
N ALA A 240 -12.41 -26.21 -15.18
CA ALA A 240 -11.45 -27.27 -14.97
C ALA A 240 -11.93 -28.23 -13.86
N ASP A 241 -11.03 -29.00 -13.30
CA ASP A 241 -11.28 -29.99 -12.23
C ASP A 241 -11.12 -29.44 -10.79
N GLY A 242 -11.06 -28.13 -10.63
CA GLY A 242 -10.87 -27.47 -9.35
C GLY A 242 -9.41 -27.37 -8.89
N VAL A 243 -8.45 -27.81 -9.71
CA VAL A 243 -7.02 -27.71 -9.44
C VAL A 243 -6.40 -26.54 -10.21
N VAL A 244 -5.63 -25.70 -9.54
CA VAL A 244 -4.92 -24.60 -10.18
C VAL A 244 -3.57 -25.08 -10.71
N THR A 245 -3.57 -25.60 -11.93
CA THR A 245 -2.37 -25.90 -12.68
C THR A 245 -1.82 -24.65 -13.37
N GLU A 246 -0.64 -24.75 -14.00
CA GLU A 246 -0.11 -23.65 -14.81
C GLU A 246 -1.05 -23.25 -15.94
N ALA A 247 -1.58 -24.22 -16.68
CA ALA A 247 -2.48 -23.99 -17.82
C ALA A 247 -3.77 -23.29 -17.35
N VAL A 248 -4.37 -23.73 -16.24
CA VAL A 248 -5.56 -23.13 -15.66
C VAL A 248 -5.28 -21.68 -15.22
N ALA A 249 -4.15 -21.44 -14.57
CA ALA A 249 -3.78 -20.09 -14.16
C ALA A 249 -3.59 -19.16 -15.36
N VAL A 250 -2.89 -19.60 -16.42
CA VAL A 250 -2.70 -18.80 -17.64
C VAL A 250 -4.03 -18.50 -18.31
N SER A 251 -4.88 -19.51 -18.55
CA SER A 251 -6.18 -19.32 -19.19
C SER A 251 -7.09 -18.38 -18.41
N ALA A 252 -7.08 -18.47 -17.08
CA ALA A 252 -7.82 -17.54 -16.21
C ALA A 252 -7.30 -16.11 -16.34
N MET A 253 -5.97 -15.92 -16.38
CA MET A 253 -5.37 -14.59 -16.55
C MET A 253 -5.67 -13.99 -17.92
N ASP A 254 -5.68 -14.80 -18.97
CA ASP A 254 -6.04 -14.35 -20.33
C ASP A 254 -7.51 -13.91 -20.38
N MET A 255 -8.42 -14.65 -19.75
CA MET A 255 -9.82 -14.26 -19.59
C MET A 255 -9.98 -12.93 -18.83
N LEU A 256 -9.10 -12.66 -17.87
CA LEU A 256 -9.07 -11.43 -17.08
C LEU A 256 -8.30 -10.28 -17.75
N GLU A 257 -7.80 -10.50 -18.96
CA GLU A 257 -6.95 -9.55 -19.71
C GLU A 257 -5.70 -9.10 -18.96
N VAL A 258 -5.15 -9.94 -18.09
CA VAL A 258 -3.91 -9.69 -17.35
C VAL A 258 -2.75 -10.38 -18.05
N ASP A 259 -1.87 -9.59 -18.64
CA ASP A 259 -0.74 -10.08 -19.40
C ASP A 259 0.38 -10.71 -18.54
N PRO A 260 1.43 -11.32 -19.15
CA PRO A 260 2.54 -11.92 -18.41
C PRO A 260 3.31 -10.98 -17.47
N ASN A 261 3.28 -9.66 -17.71
CA ASN A 261 3.88 -8.64 -16.86
C ASN A 261 2.92 -8.11 -15.79
N GLY A 262 1.70 -8.65 -15.71
CA GLY A 262 0.66 -8.20 -14.78
C GLY A 262 0.00 -6.89 -15.21
N PHE A 263 0.12 -6.48 -16.46
CA PHE A 263 -0.57 -5.30 -16.97
C PHE A 263 -2.00 -5.65 -17.36
N ASP A 264 -2.94 -4.83 -16.91
CA ASP A 264 -4.32 -4.86 -17.36
C ASP A 264 -4.56 -3.91 -18.55
N ALA A 265 -5.79 -3.83 -19.01
CA ALA A 265 -6.15 -3.00 -20.14
C ALA A 265 -5.80 -1.52 -19.93
N MET A 266 -5.88 -1.01 -18.68
CA MET A 266 -5.59 0.40 -18.40
C MET A 266 -4.08 0.69 -18.40
N ASP A 267 -3.26 -0.21 -17.86
CA ASP A 267 -1.80 -0.07 -17.94
C ASP A 267 -1.33 -0.04 -19.39
N ARG A 268 -1.84 -0.97 -20.20
CA ARG A 268 -1.52 -1.01 -21.64
C ARG A 268 -1.98 0.26 -22.34
N ARG A 269 -3.22 0.72 -22.07
CA ARG A 269 -3.77 1.96 -22.64
C ARG A 269 -2.93 3.18 -22.27
N LEU A 270 -2.46 3.27 -21.00
CA LEU A 270 -1.61 4.37 -20.55
C LEU A 270 -0.29 4.40 -21.34
N LEU A 271 0.41 3.27 -21.41
CA LEU A 271 1.69 3.17 -22.12
C LEU A 271 1.53 3.41 -23.62
N GLN A 272 0.52 2.81 -24.26
CA GLN A 272 0.22 3.05 -25.67
C GLN A 272 -0.12 4.50 -25.95
N THR A 273 -0.89 5.15 -25.06
CA THR A 273 -1.20 6.58 -25.21
C THR A 273 0.07 7.44 -25.18
N ILE A 274 1.02 7.15 -24.29
CA ILE A 274 2.30 7.87 -24.27
C ILE A 274 3.07 7.62 -25.55
N ILE A 275 3.11 6.40 -26.04
CA ILE A 275 3.86 6.01 -27.25
C ILE A 275 3.24 6.63 -28.49
N GLU A 276 1.93 6.42 -28.70
CA GLU A 276 1.25 6.72 -29.97
C GLU A 276 0.78 8.16 -30.11
N LYS A 277 0.30 8.77 -28.98
CA LYS A 277 -0.25 10.13 -29.00
C LYS A 277 0.72 11.22 -28.60
N PHE A 278 1.80 10.85 -27.91
CA PHE A 278 2.79 11.80 -27.39
C PHE A 278 4.23 11.43 -27.79
N ASP A 279 4.41 10.65 -28.85
CA ASP A 279 5.71 10.25 -29.41
C ASP A 279 6.69 9.70 -28.36
N GLY A 280 6.17 8.94 -27.38
CA GLY A 280 6.93 8.38 -26.26
C GLY A 280 7.17 9.36 -25.10
N GLY A 281 6.69 10.57 -25.20
CA GLY A 281 6.82 11.62 -24.19
C GLY A 281 8.00 12.58 -24.44
N PRO A 282 8.22 13.54 -23.52
CA PRO A 282 7.58 13.72 -22.22
C PRO A 282 6.16 14.32 -22.28
N VAL A 283 5.23 13.78 -21.50
CA VAL A 283 3.84 14.26 -21.40
C VAL A 283 3.49 14.65 -19.96
N GLY A 284 2.81 15.79 -19.80
CA GLY A 284 2.29 16.23 -18.50
C GLY A 284 1.18 15.33 -17.98
N ILE A 285 1.03 15.23 -16.65
CA ILE A 285 0.03 14.35 -16.02
C ILE A 285 -1.38 14.70 -16.43
N ASP A 286 -1.72 15.99 -16.50
CA ASP A 286 -3.09 16.41 -16.79
C ASP A 286 -3.48 16.11 -18.25
N SER A 287 -2.54 16.26 -19.19
CA SER A 287 -2.72 15.87 -20.59
C SER A 287 -2.89 14.37 -20.75
N LEU A 288 -2.08 13.59 -20.00
CA LEU A 288 -2.15 12.14 -20.00
C LEU A 288 -3.47 11.65 -19.40
N ALA A 289 -3.89 12.20 -18.26
CA ALA A 289 -5.15 11.92 -17.58
C ALA A 289 -6.36 12.16 -18.51
N ALA A 290 -6.38 13.30 -19.18
CA ALA A 290 -7.42 13.63 -20.17
C ALA A 290 -7.40 12.64 -21.36
N ALA A 291 -6.21 12.26 -21.86
CA ALA A 291 -6.07 11.37 -23.01
C ALA A 291 -6.50 9.92 -22.75
N VAL A 292 -6.33 9.43 -21.50
CA VAL A 292 -6.77 8.09 -21.09
C VAL A 292 -8.14 8.09 -20.41
N SER A 293 -8.74 9.26 -20.17
CA SER A 293 -10.01 9.46 -19.46
C SER A 293 -9.99 8.89 -18.04
N GLU A 294 -8.91 9.20 -17.30
CA GLU A 294 -8.71 8.74 -15.95
C GLU A 294 -8.33 9.91 -15.03
N GLU A 295 -8.57 9.78 -13.73
CA GLU A 295 -8.18 10.81 -12.77
C GLU A 295 -6.65 10.83 -12.57
N ARG A 296 -6.11 12.03 -12.38
CA ARG A 296 -4.68 12.23 -12.10
C ARG A 296 -4.19 11.39 -10.92
N GLY A 297 -4.98 11.35 -9.83
CA GLY A 297 -4.65 10.59 -8.62
C GLY A 297 -4.51 9.09 -8.89
N THR A 298 -5.40 8.52 -9.69
CA THR A 298 -5.35 7.11 -10.11
C THR A 298 -4.06 6.80 -10.87
N ILE A 299 -3.67 7.68 -11.79
CA ILE A 299 -2.42 7.48 -12.54
C ILE A 299 -1.22 7.52 -11.57
N GLU A 300 -1.13 8.55 -10.73
CA GLU A 300 0.02 8.78 -9.84
C GLU A 300 0.15 7.73 -8.73
N ASP A 301 -0.96 7.24 -8.18
CA ASP A 301 -0.95 6.37 -6.99
C ASP A 301 -1.08 4.88 -7.32
N VAL A 302 -1.71 4.54 -8.46
CA VAL A 302 -2.06 3.15 -8.78
C VAL A 302 -1.30 2.62 -9.99
N LEU A 303 -1.18 3.41 -11.07
CA LEU A 303 -0.58 2.96 -12.34
C LEU A 303 0.92 3.17 -12.37
N GLU A 304 1.36 4.40 -12.18
CA GLU A 304 2.77 4.81 -12.31
C GLU A 304 3.73 4.02 -11.42
N PRO A 305 3.44 3.76 -10.12
CA PRO A 305 4.43 3.16 -9.22
C PRO A 305 4.95 1.82 -9.73
N TYR A 306 4.06 0.98 -10.23
CA TYR A 306 4.45 -0.31 -10.78
C TYR A 306 5.16 -0.19 -12.14
N LEU A 307 4.62 0.61 -13.05
CA LEU A 307 5.21 0.82 -14.38
C LEU A 307 6.61 1.44 -14.30
N ILE A 308 6.83 2.35 -13.35
CA ILE A 308 8.15 2.96 -13.11
C ILE A 308 9.11 1.92 -12.52
N GLN A 309 8.68 1.16 -11.52
CA GLN A 309 9.50 0.13 -10.89
C GLN A 309 9.93 -0.95 -11.87
N GLN A 310 9.03 -1.38 -12.75
CA GLN A 310 9.33 -2.37 -13.77
C GLN A 310 10.10 -1.78 -14.97
N GLY A 311 10.37 -0.48 -14.95
CA GLY A 311 11.16 0.18 -15.97
C GLY A 311 10.43 0.35 -17.31
N PHE A 312 9.10 0.40 -17.33
CA PHE A 312 8.30 0.68 -18.53
C PHE A 312 8.02 2.16 -18.75
N MET A 313 8.09 2.93 -17.69
CA MET A 313 7.88 4.37 -17.71
C MET A 313 8.90 5.08 -16.82
N MET A 314 9.22 6.34 -17.15
CA MET A 314 10.02 7.23 -16.31
C MET A 314 9.28 8.53 -16.05
N ARG A 315 9.49 9.07 -14.85
CA ARG A 315 9.05 10.43 -14.50
C ARG A 315 10.26 11.38 -14.62
N THR A 316 10.13 12.39 -15.45
CA THR A 316 11.14 13.43 -15.65
C THR A 316 10.60 14.79 -15.19
N ALA A 317 11.46 15.80 -15.11
CA ALA A 317 11.03 17.17 -14.80
C ALA A 317 10.02 17.74 -15.83
N ARG A 318 10.03 17.22 -17.07
CA ARG A 318 9.14 17.65 -18.16
C ARG A 318 7.85 16.82 -18.24
N GLY A 319 7.78 15.67 -17.55
CA GLY A 319 6.64 14.77 -17.60
C GLY A 319 7.01 13.28 -17.67
N ARG A 320 6.05 12.47 -18.12
CA ARG A 320 6.13 11.01 -18.22
C ARG A 320 6.67 10.61 -19.58
N VAL A 321 7.56 9.62 -19.58
CA VAL A 321 8.23 9.11 -20.79
C VAL A 321 8.14 7.60 -20.80
N ALA A 322 7.72 7.02 -21.92
CA ALA A 322 7.79 5.58 -22.16
C ALA A 322 9.25 5.15 -22.37
N THR A 323 9.65 4.05 -21.73
CA THR A 323 11.01 3.52 -21.85
C THR A 323 11.12 2.57 -23.04
N ARG A 324 12.34 2.13 -23.33
CA ARG A 324 12.60 1.08 -24.32
C ARG A 324 11.78 -0.18 -24.04
N ASN A 325 11.62 -0.56 -22.76
CA ASN A 325 10.86 -1.74 -22.37
C ASN A 325 9.38 -1.64 -22.77
N ALA A 326 8.79 -0.44 -22.67
CA ALA A 326 7.41 -0.22 -23.11
C ALA A 326 7.24 -0.46 -24.61
N TYR A 327 8.15 0.05 -25.44
CA TYR A 327 8.10 -0.22 -26.90
C TYR A 327 8.23 -1.70 -27.21
N LEU A 328 9.22 -2.37 -26.62
CA LEU A 328 9.45 -3.80 -26.83
C LEU A 328 8.27 -4.66 -26.39
N HIS A 329 7.59 -4.27 -25.34
CA HIS A 329 6.39 -4.95 -24.85
C HIS A 329 5.25 -4.95 -25.87
N PHE A 330 5.10 -3.89 -26.64
CA PHE A 330 4.12 -3.79 -27.72
C PHE A 330 4.67 -4.25 -29.11
N GLY A 331 5.87 -4.83 -29.16
CA GLY A 331 6.51 -5.23 -30.39
C GLY A 331 6.93 -4.05 -31.29
N LEU A 332 7.04 -2.85 -30.72
CA LEU A 332 7.42 -1.63 -31.42
C LEU A 332 8.93 -1.39 -31.32
N SER A 333 9.50 -0.80 -32.38
CA SER A 333 10.89 -0.35 -32.33
C SER A 333 10.99 0.91 -31.49
N PRO A 334 11.85 0.93 -30.45
CA PRO A 334 12.07 2.16 -29.68
C PRO A 334 12.70 3.23 -30.60
N PRO A 335 12.36 4.53 -30.39
CA PRO A 335 12.97 5.60 -31.17
C PRO A 335 14.49 5.61 -30.97
N ALA A 336 15.24 5.91 -32.03
CA ALA A 336 16.68 6.13 -31.92
C ALA A 336 16.88 7.26 -30.92
N ARG A 337 17.53 6.99 -29.80
CA ARG A 337 17.90 8.06 -28.84
C ARG A 337 18.95 8.92 -29.53
N ASP A 338 18.69 10.23 -29.62
CA ASP A 338 19.78 11.18 -29.71
C ASP A 338 20.73 10.91 -28.55
N PRO A 339 22.04 10.83 -28.77
CA PRO A 339 23.00 10.64 -27.70
C PRO A 339 22.74 11.73 -26.66
N VAL A 340 22.46 11.31 -25.43
CA VAL A 340 22.38 12.24 -24.30
C VAL A 340 23.68 12.99 -24.31
N PRO A 341 23.71 14.35 -24.41
CA PRO A 341 24.94 15.08 -24.31
C PRO A 341 25.61 14.67 -23.00
N GLU A 342 26.78 14.07 -23.05
CA GLU A 342 27.59 13.84 -21.87
C GLU A 342 27.76 15.21 -21.20
N LEU A 343 27.11 15.36 -20.03
CA LEU A 343 27.39 16.51 -19.18
C LEU A 343 28.89 16.43 -18.88
N PRO A 344 29.68 17.46 -19.20
CA PRO A 344 31.10 17.45 -18.88
C PRO A 344 31.23 17.19 -17.38
N LEU A 345 31.87 16.06 -17.03
CA LEU A 345 32.33 15.78 -15.69
C LEU A 345 33.11 17.02 -15.23
N PHE A 346 32.67 17.60 -14.12
CA PHE A 346 33.37 18.74 -13.51
C PHE A 346 34.85 18.42 -13.44
N ASP A 347 35.65 19.22 -14.16
CA ASP A 347 37.12 19.23 -14.05
C ASP A 347 37.46 19.49 -12.58
N ARG A 348 38.08 18.51 -11.95
CA ARG A 348 38.69 18.71 -10.64
C ARG A 348 40.03 19.44 -10.89
N SER A 349 40.00 20.73 -10.79
CA SER A 349 41.17 21.56 -10.56
C SER A 349 41.20 22.08 -9.13
#